data_7fea0053b8c7359f4738ae7c0c66d6e5
#
_entry.id   7fea0053b8c7359f4738ae7c0c66d6e5
#
_cell.length_a   1.000
_cell.length_b   1.000
_cell.length_c   1.000
_cell.angle_alpha   90.00
_cell.angle_beta   90.00
_cell.angle_gamma   90.00
#
_symmetry.space_group_name_H-M   'P 1'
#
loop_
_entity.id
_entity.type
_entity.pdbx_description
1 polymer ?
#
loop_
_entity_poly.entity_id
_entity_poly.type
_entity_poly.pdbx_seq_one_letter_code
_entity_poly.pdbx_strand_id
1 'polypeptide(L)'
;MKRCSKCILPEVYPNIAFDDSGECNYCREHQKIQYLGKTKLKAELEKYKTGKGKYDCLVPISGGKDSTYVLYQLYKEFNMRVLAFNYDNCLTHPLAQENVRNIANSLGVDLVTKRNEKQKKYMSINLKAYLRKPAIGMVPMLCTGCRYGIIGNAFNIAKKYKIPMIVIGWGPIEDTPFKEEYLKSNSSSVKGGLLLNLLKNPSYIRPGNMFACIRDYFHNYQHVKDWNIILKMLHPGMRLIQFYDYISHNPDKIQSILEKEVGWKVPDKKDSWQWDCKIKLLQNYFYGKDVNFTATDGYLSALVREGNISRDEALERLNYLKQNVEGKQDQLHEFLREINLEDLIPHFS
;
A
#
# COMPACT_ATOMS: atom_id res chain seq x y z
N MET A 1 -12.06 -18.26 -17.61
CA MET A 1 -11.77 -16.80 -17.76
C MET A 1 -10.50 -16.65 -18.57
N LYS A 2 -10.58 -15.94 -19.72
CA LYS A 2 -9.44 -15.64 -20.59
C LYS A 2 -8.45 -14.71 -19.89
N ARG A 3 -7.15 -14.93 -20.11
CA ARG A 3 -6.06 -14.11 -19.56
C ARG A 3 -5.07 -13.74 -20.66
N CYS A 4 -4.38 -12.62 -20.46
CA CYS A 4 -3.34 -12.17 -21.38
C CYS A 4 -2.28 -13.25 -21.62
N SER A 5 -1.87 -13.41 -22.87
CA SER A 5 -0.84 -14.38 -23.28
C SER A 5 0.56 -14.00 -22.78
N LYS A 6 0.84 -12.71 -22.50
CA LYS A 6 2.15 -12.18 -22.09
C LYS A 6 2.25 -11.94 -20.58
N CYS A 7 1.27 -11.26 -19.95
CA CYS A 7 1.13 -11.19 -18.49
C CYS A 7 0.02 -12.14 -18.02
N ILE A 8 -0.71 -11.82 -16.95
CA ILE A 8 -1.81 -12.64 -16.44
C ILE A 8 -3.11 -11.86 -16.23
N LEU A 9 -3.22 -10.60 -16.70
CA LEU A 9 -4.44 -9.80 -16.54
C LEU A 9 -5.64 -10.52 -17.15
N PRO A 10 -6.76 -10.62 -16.40
CA PRO A 10 -7.98 -11.28 -16.87
C PRO A 10 -8.80 -10.38 -17.80
N GLU A 11 -9.64 -10.97 -18.64
CA GLU A 11 -10.53 -10.27 -19.58
C GLU A 11 -11.52 -9.30 -18.92
N VAL A 12 -11.80 -9.49 -17.64
CA VAL A 12 -12.69 -8.62 -16.85
C VAL A 12 -11.96 -7.41 -16.23
N TYR A 13 -10.65 -7.26 -16.49
CA TYR A 13 -9.89 -6.12 -15.98
C TYR A 13 -10.35 -4.82 -16.69
N PRO A 14 -10.51 -3.69 -15.98
CA PRO A 14 -11.00 -2.45 -16.58
C PRO A 14 -10.20 -2.02 -17.82
N ASN A 15 -10.90 -1.63 -18.87
CA ASN A 15 -10.32 -1.11 -20.11
C ASN A 15 -9.32 -2.05 -20.81
N ILE A 16 -9.38 -3.37 -20.53
CA ILE A 16 -8.50 -4.35 -21.18
C ILE A 16 -9.00 -4.65 -22.61
N ALA A 17 -8.08 -4.74 -23.54
CA ALA A 17 -8.31 -5.20 -24.91
C ALA A 17 -7.18 -6.14 -25.34
N PHE A 18 -7.55 -7.28 -25.94
CA PHE A 18 -6.59 -8.25 -26.47
C PHE A 18 -6.49 -8.11 -27.99
N ASP A 19 -5.31 -8.32 -28.53
CA ASP A 19 -5.10 -8.52 -29.96
C ASP A 19 -5.28 -10.00 -30.37
N ASP A 20 -5.03 -10.29 -31.64
CA ASP A 20 -5.18 -11.64 -32.21
C ASP A 20 -4.24 -12.67 -31.60
N SER A 21 -3.09 -12.23 -31.05
CA SER A 21 -2.16 -13.08 -30.31
C SER A 21 -2.58 -13.32 -28.87
N GLY A 22 -3.61 -12.63 -28.38
CA GLY A 22 -4.06 -12.64 -27.00
C GLY A 22 -3.23 -11.75 -26.07
N GLU A 23 -2.34 -10.90 -26.58
CA GLU A 23 -1.62 -9.92 -25.78
C GLU A 23 -2.51 -8.71 -25.46
N CYS A 24 -2.51 -8.26 -24.20
CA CYS A 24 -3.34 -7.14 -23.78
C CYS A 24 -2.68 -5.78 -24.08
N ASN A 25 -3.53 -4.74 -24.24
CA ASN A 25 -3.07 -3.35 -24.42
C ASN A 25 -2.11 -2.89 -23.31
N TYR A 26 -2.32 -3.29 -22.05
CA TYR A 26 -1.39 -2.99 -20.95
C TYR A 26 0.02 -3.56 -21.16
N CYS A 27 0.18 -4.66 -21.89
CA CYS A 27 1.50 -5.20 -22.23
C CYS A 27 2.10 -4.49 -23.44
N ARG A 28 1.29 -4.18 -24.47
CA ARG A 28 1.76 -3.49 -25.69
C ARG A 28 2.20 -2.05 -25.42
N GLU A 29 1.48 -1.36 -24.53
CA GLU A 29 1.75 0.03 -24.17
C GLU A 29 2.76 0.17 -23.02
N HIS A 30 3.16 -0.95 -22.39
CA HIS A 30 4.04 -0.94 -21.24
C HIS A 30 5.43 -0.42 -21.57
N GLN A 31 5.84 0.59 -20.82
CA GLN A 31 7.23 1.05 -20.80
C GLN A 31 7.86 0.63 -19.48
N LYS A 32 9.02 -0.04 -19.56
CA LYS A 32 9.76 -0.44 -18.36
C LYS A 32 10.08 0.77 -17.48
N ILE A 33 9.95 0.58 -16.18
CA ILE A 33 10.25 1.62 -15.20
C ILE A 33 11.71 2.05 -15.32
N GLN A 34 11.93 3.35 -15.52
CA GLN A 34 13.25 3.95 -15.58
C GLN A 34 13.64 4.43 -14.18
N TYR A 35 14.50 3.68 -13.52
CA TYR A 35 15.02 4.05 -12.21
C TYR A 35 16.12 5.10 -12.32
N LEU A 36 16.09 6.09 -11.41
CA LEU A 36 17.06 7.20 -11.40
C LEU A 36 18.48 6.77 -11.00
N GLY A 37 18.61 5.61 -10.36
CA GLY A 37 19.89 4.99 -9.99
C GLY A 37 20.41 5.36 -8.60
N LYS A 38 21.22 4.45 -8.04
CA LYS A 38 21.81 4.55 -6.68
C LYS A 38 22.67 5.82 -6.50
N THR A 39 23.40 6.23 -7.53
CA THR A 39 24.26 7.43 -7.49
C THR A 39 23.44 8.71 -7.29
N LYS A 40 22.32 8.84 -8.02
CA LYS A 40 21.42 10.00 -7.85
C LYS A 40 20.73 9.99 -6.48
N LEU A 41 20.33 8.79 -5.99
CA LEU A 41 19.78 8.69 -4.64
C LEU A 41 20.80 9.16 -3.60
N LYS A 42 22.04 8.68 -3.68
CA LYS A 42 23.12 9.08 -2.76
C LYS A 42 23.32 10.59 -2.77
N ALA A 43 23.41 11.18 -3.97
CA ALA A 43 23.58 12.64 -4.12
C ALA A 43 22.39 13.43 -3.54
N GLU A 44 21.16 12.91 -3.63
CA GLU A 44 19.98 13.53 -3.03
C GLU A 44 19.99 13.42 -1.50
N LEU A 45 20.33 12.25 -0.95
CA LEU A 45 20.41 12.00 0.49
C LEU A 45 21.50 12.87 1.17
N GLU A 46 22.66 13.01 0.56
CA GLU A 46 23.78 13.81 1.10
C GLU A 46 23.41 15.28 1.29
N LYS A 47 22.51 15.86 0.50
CA LYS A 47 22.04 17.25 0.67
C LYS A 47 21.38 17.48 2.04
N TYR A 48 20.80 16.44 2.64
CA TYR A 48 20.07 16.48 3.89
C TYR A 48 20.85 15.92 5.08
N LYS A 49 22.04 15.37 4.85
CA LYS A 49 22.96 14.87 5.87
C LYS A 49 23.73 16.02 6.53
N THR A 50 22.97 16.95 7.12
CA THR A 50 23.53 18.23 7.59
C THR A 50 24.35 18.12 8.88
N GLY A 51 24.26 17.03 9.62
CA GLY A 51 24.88 16.87 10.95
C GLY A 51 24.25 17.70 12.08
N LYS A 52 23.32 18.62 11.75
CA LYS A 52 22.75 19.59 12.72
C LYS A 52 21.69 19.03 13.68
N GLY A 53 21.14 17.84 13.41
CA GLY A 53 20.11 17.20 14.23
C GLY A 53 20.51 15.80 14.66
N LYS A 54 19.67 15.14 15.47
CA LYS A 54 19.88 13.74 15.86
C LYS A 54 19.66 12.79 14.67
N TYR A 55 18.76 13.14 13.72
CA TYR A 55 18.37 12.31 12.59
C TYR A 55 18.51 13.10 11.28
N ASP A 56 18.90 12.40 10.21
CA ASP A 56 18.97 12.93 8.86
C ASP A 56 17.66 12.71 8.09
N CYS A 57 16.97 11.59 8.37
CA CYS A 57 15.69 11.28 7.75
C CYS A 57 14.74 10.52 8.69
N LEU A 58 13.44 10.56 8.33
CA LEU A 58 12.40 9.76 8.93
C LEU A 58 11.90 8.73 7.89
N VAL A 59 11.72 7.48 8.32
CA VAL A 59 11.20 6.40 7.47
C VAL A 59 9.93 5.82 8.09
N PRO A 60 8.77 5.98 7.45
CA PRO A 60 7.57 5.26 7.84
C PRO A 60 7.72 3.77 7.51
N ILE A 61 7.49 2.89 8.50
CA ILE A 61 7.57 1.44 8.36
C ILE A 61 6.28 0.77 8.79
N SER A 62 5.80 -0.21 8.01
CA SER A 62 4.60 -1.00 8.27
C SER A 62 4.90 -2.41 8.81
N GLY A 63 6.16 -2.85 8.71
CA GLY A 63 6.56 -4.24 8.94
C GLY A 63 6.45 -5.12 7.68
N GLY A 64 5.89 -4.59 6.61
CA GLY A 64 5.98 -5.18 5.26
C GLY A 64 7.40 -5.05 4.69
N LYS A 65 7.73 -5.88 3.68
CA LYS A 65 9.09 -5.98 3.13
C LYS A 65 9.64 -4.66 2.60
N ASP A 66 8.82 -3.89 1.87
CA ASP A 66 9.29 -2.76 1.08
C ASP A 66 9.74 -1.59 1.96
N SER A 67 8.93 -1.21 2.95
CA SER A 67 9.29 -0.16 3.92
C SER A 67 10.44 -0.59 4.86
N THR A 68 10.48 -1.87 5.21
CA THR A 68 11.57 -2.45 6.01
C THR A 68 12.90 -2.42 5.26
N TYR A 69 12.87 -2.73 3.95
CA TYR A 69 14.05 -2.65 3.09
C TYR A 69 14.58 -1.23 2.94
N VAL A 70 13.70 -0.24 2.81
CA VAL A 70 14.11 1.17 2.78
C VAL A 70 14.86 1.55 4.05
N LEU A 71 14.33 1.21 5.22
CA LEU A 71 15.00 1.47 6.50
C LEU A 71 16.38 0.80 6.54
N TYR A 72 16.45 -0.50 6.17
CA TYR A 72 17.69 -1.25 6.12
C TYR A 72 18.74 -0.58 5.21
N GLN A 73 18.35 -0.23 3.98
CA GLN A 73 19.24 0.39 2.99
C GLN A 73 19.74 1.76 3.45
N LEU A 74 18.87 2.62 3.96
CA LEU A 74 19.27 3.96 4.43
C LEU A 74 20.26 3.87 5.57
N TYR A 75 20.06 2.93 6.49
CA TYR A 75 20.98 2.73 7.61
C TYR A 75 22.30 2.09 7.19
N LYS A 76 22.24 0.91 6.50
CA LYS A 76 23.45 0.09 6.20
C LYS A 76 24.24 0.62 5.00
N GLU A 77 23.55 0.96 3.90
CA GLU A 77 24.19 1.31 2.64
C GLU A 77 24.49 2.80 2.50
N PHE A 78 23.59 3.65 3.00
CA PHE A 78 23.73 5.09 2.89
C PHE A 78 24.22 5.75 4.18
N ASN A 79 24.42 4.99 5.26
CA ASN A 79 24.91 5.46 6.55
C ASN A 79 24.17 6.73 7.04
N MET A 80 22.83 6.67 6.98
CA MET A 80 21.93 7.75 7.44
C MET A 80 21.58 7.54 8.91
N ARG A 81 21.44 8.63 9.66
CA ARG A 81 20.87 8.62 11.00
C ARG A 81 19.34 8.64 10.86
N VAL A 82 18.71 7.49 11.03
CA VAL A 82 17.29 7.31 10.72
C VAL A 82 16.44 7.33 11.99
N LEU A 83 15.30 8.01 11.95
CA LEU A 83 14.18 7.78 12.86
C LEU A 83 13.16 6.91 12.17
N ALA A 84 12.91 5.71 12.68
CA ALA A 84 11.81 4.87 12.19
C ALA A 84 10.48 5.35 12.77
N PHE A 85 9.43 5.34 11.93
CA PHE A 85 8.07 5.69 12.34
C PHE A 85 7.10 4.58 11.98
N ASN A 86 6.34 4.07 12.94
CA ASN A 86 5.26 3.12 12.71
C ASN A 86 3.89 3.78 12.98
N TYR A 87 2.96 3.63 12.02
CA TYR A 87 1.57 3.97 12.20
C TYR A 87 0.78 2.68 12.47
N ASP A 88 0.47 2.42 13.75
CA ASP A 88 -0.39 1.31 14.15
C ASP A 88 -1.86 1.71 13.97
N ASN A 89 -2.48 1.20 12.93
CA ASN A 89 -3.89 1.41 12.63
C ASN A 89 -4.82 0.42 13.37
N CYS A 90 -4.28 -0.40 14.28
CA CYS A 90 -4.99 -1.48 15.01
C CYS A 90 -5.61 -2.57 14.11
N LEU A 91 -5.28 -2.59 12.80
CA LEU A 91 -5.71 -3.57 11.80
C LEU A 91 -4.50 -4.23 11.13
N THR A 92 -3.30 -3.96 11.65
CA THR A 92 -2.03 -4.53 11.20
C THR A 92 -1.92 -5.98 11.71
N HIS A 93 -1.36 -6.85 10.89
CA HIS A 93 -1.09 -8.24 11.29
C HIS A 93 -0.06 -8.28 12.45
N PRO A 94 -0.23 -9.12 13.48
CA PRO A 94 0.68 -9.17 14.64
C PRO A 94 2.15 -9.38 14.27
N LEU A 95 2.44 -10.28 13.31
CA LEU A 95 3.79 -10.52 12.82
C LEU A 95 4.41 -9.30 12.15
N ALA A 96 3.62 -8.44 11.49
CA ALA A 96 4.12 -7.20 10.92
C ALA A 96 4.55 -6.22 12.02
N GLN A 97 3.80 -6.13 13.12
CA GLN A 97 4.19 -5.36 14.31
C GLN A 97 5.44 -5.94 15.00
N GLU A 98 5.62 -7.26 14.96
CA GLU A 98 6.86 -7.91 15.41
C GLU A 98 8.04 -7.50 14.51
N ASN A 99 7.87 -7.58 13.19
CA ASN A 99 8.89 -7.13 12.23
C ASN A 99 9.32 -5.67 12.44
N VAL A 100 8.36 -4.77 12.73
CA VAL A 100 8.65 -3.36 13.04
C VAL A 100 9.61 -3.24 14.24
N ARG A 101 9.33 -3.97 15.31
CA ARG A 101 10.18 -3.96 16.51
C ARG A 101 11.55 -4.61 16.25
N ASN A 102 11.53 -5.75 15.58
CA ASN A 102 12.75 -6.53 15.30
C ASN A 102 13.73 -5.75 14.44
N ILE A 103 13.26 -5.10 13.36
CA ILE A 103 14.15 -4.30 12.49
C ILE A 103 14.72 -3.10 13.24
N ALA A 104 13.92 -2.39 14.04
CA ALA A 104 14.39 -1.25 14.80
C ALA A 104 15.48 -1.68 15.82
N ASN A 105 15.24 -2.79 16.53
CA ASN A 105 16.18 -3.33 17.50
C ASN A 105 17.47 -3.85 16.85
N SER A 106 17.35 -4.62 15.74
CA SER A 106 18.51 -5.22 15.05
C SER A 106 19.45 -4.18 14.44
N LEU A 107 18.91 -3.04 14.02
CA LEU A 107 19.70 -1.92 13.50
C LEU A 107 20.08 -0.89 14.58
N GLY A 108 19.54 -0.98 15.79
CA GLY A 108 19.76 0.01 16.84
C GLY A 108 19.19 1.39 16.47
N VAL A 109 18.11 1.47 15.70
CA VAL A 109 17.47 2.73 15.31
C VAL A 109 16.32 3.07 16.25
N ASP A 110 16.14 4.36 16.52
CA ASP A 110 15.00 4.82 17.31
C ASP A 110 13.69 4.63 16.56
N LEU A 111 12.65 4.19 17.27
CA LEU A 111 11.31 3.92 16.74
C LEU A 111 10.26 4.77 17.47
N VAL A 112 9.43 5.47 16.70
CA VAL A 112 8.23 6.14 17.19
C VAL A 112 7.00 5.44 16.64
N THR A 113 6.11 4.96 17.51
CA THR A 113 4.82 4.38 17.11
C THR A 113 3.68 5.35 17.44
N LYS A 114 2.80 5.56 16.48
CA LYS A 114 1.52 6.26 16.66
C LYS A 114 0.37 5.30 16.42
N ARG A 115 -0.35 5.00 17.49
CA ARG A 115 -1.54 4.13 17.45
C ARG A 115 -2.81 4.94 17.24
N ASN A 116 -3.70 4.48 16.35
CA ASN A 116 -4.98 5.10 16.06
C ASN A 116 -6.13 4.09 16.15
N GLU A 117 -6.74 3.99 17.32
CA GLU A 117 -7.88 3.09 17.56
C GLU A 117 -9.16 3.49 16.81
N LYS A 118 -9.27 4.75 16.38
CA LYS A 118 -10.40 5.22 15.57
C LYS A 118 -10.44 4.57 14.19
N GLN A 119 -9.33 3.98 13.73
CA GLN A 119 -9.27 3.32 12.44
C GLN A 119 -10.24 2.13 12.33
N LYS A 120 -10.39 1.35 13.39
CA LYS A 120 -11.40 0.27 13.46
C LYS A 120 -12.80 0.81 13.23
N LYS A 121 -13.15 1.91 13.88
CA LYS A 121 -14.46 2.57 13.74
C LYS A 121 -14.69 3.08 12.31
N TYR A 122 -13.68 3.71 11.69
CA TYR A 122 -13.79 4.20 10.30
C TYR A 122 -14.04 3.05 9.33
N MET A 123 -13.27 1.99 9.45
CA MET A 123 -13.42 0.79 8.63
C MET A 123 -14.79 0.12 8.84
N SER A 124 -15.25 -0.03 10.09
CA SER A 124 -16.56 -0.58 10.42
C SER A 124 -17.72 0.20 9.79
N ILE A 125 -17.69 1.53 9.85
CA ILE A 125 -18.70 2.40 9.23
C ILE A 125 -18.74 2.15 7.72
N ASN A 126 -17.56 2.14 7.08
CA ASN A 126 -17.46 2.00 5.63
C ASN A 126 -17.81 0.58 5.18
N LEU A 127 -17.48 -0.45 5.96
CA LEU A 127 -17.88 -1.82 5.68
C LEU A 127 -19.40 -1.99 5.74
N LYS A 128 -20.06 -1.49 6.80
CA LYS A 128 -21.53 -1.51 6.93
C LYS A 128 -22.21 -0.71 5.82
N ALA A 129 -21.61 0.40 5.36
CA ALA A 129 -22.13 1.17 4.24
C ALA A 129 -21.99 0.41 2.91
N TYR A 130 -20.87 -0.27 2.69
CA TYR A 130 -20.64 -1.12 1.51
C TYR A 130 -21.66 -2.28 1.46
N LEU A 131 -21.80 -3.04 2.54
CA LEU A 131 -22.73 -4.19 2.60
C LEU A 131 -24.18 -3.77 2.36
N ARG A 132 -24.59 -2.56 2.81
CA ARG A 132 -25.93 -2.03 2.57
C ARG A 132 -26.18 -1.69 1.09
N LYS A 133 -25.20 -1.13 0.41
CA LYS A 133 -25.29 -0.75 -1.01
C LYS A 133 -23.92 -0.92 -1.66
N PRO A 134 -23.60 -2.12 -2.15
CA PRO A 134 -22.32 -2.42 -2.77
C PRO A 134 -22.02 -1.52 -3.97
N ALA A 135 -20.80 -1.02 -4.04
CA ALA A 135 -20.25 -0.30 -5.18
C ALA A 135 -18.75 -0.54 -5.21
N ILE A 136 -18.26 -1.29 -6.18
CA ILE A 136 -16.86 -1.78 -6.25
C ILE A 136 -15.83 -0.65 -6.15
N GLY A 137 -16.13 0.53 -6.72
CA GLY A 137 -15.29 1.71 -6.60
C GLY A 137 -15.15 2.25 -5.17
N MET A 138 -16.01 1.81 -4.22
CA MET A 138 -15.96 2.25 -2.83
C MET A 138 -15.18 1.32 -1.91
N VAL A 139 -14.68 0.18 -2.41
CA VAL A 139 -13.82 -0.74 -1.62
C VAL A 139 -12.59 -0.03 -1.03
N PRO A 140 -11.91 0.91 -1.73
CA PRO A 140 -10.81 1.68 -1.14
C PRO A 140 -11.19 2.52 0.09
N MET A 141 -12.47 2.83 0.28
CA MET A 141 -12.96 3.58 1.46
C MET A 141 -12.79 2.80 2.77
N LEU A 142 -12.59 1.48 2.73
CA LEU A 142 -12.23 0.68 3.90
C LEU A 142 -10.93 1.18 4.57
N CYS A 143 -10.05 1.80 3.80
CA CYS A 143 -8.80 2.41 4.25
C CYS A 143 -8.92 3.90 4.63
N THR A 144 -10.13 4.46 4.74
CA THR A 144 -10.33 5.89 5.11
C THR A 144 -9.53 6.25 6.36
N GLY A 145 -8.80 7.35 6.28
CA GLY A 145 -7.97 7.86 7.38
C GLY A 145 -6.58 7.24 7.47
N CYS A 146 -6.33 6.07 6.88
CA CYS A 146 -5.07 5.36 7.03
C CYS A 146 -3.91 6.06 6.28
N ARG A 147 -4.10 6.39 5.00
CA ARG A 147 -3.04 7.03 4.19
C ARG A 147 -2.60 8.38 4.77
N TYR A 148 -3.57 9.21 5.14
CA TYR A 148 -3.26 10.47 5.83
C TYR A 148 -2.65 10.20 7.22
N GLY A 149 -3.11 9.17 7.92
CA GLY A 149 -2.55 8.75 9.21
C GLY A 149 -1.06 8.48 9.13
N ILE A 150 -0.61 7.81 8.07
CA ILE A 150 0.82 7.55 7.83
C ILE A 150 1.55 8.84 7.51
N ILE A 151 1.17 9.52 6.42
CA ILE A 151 1.92 10.68 5.90
C ILE A 151 1.79 11.90 6.80
N GLY A 152 0.60 12.23 7.28
CA GLY A 152 0.39 13.38 8.15
C GLY A 152 1.11 13.26 9.49
N ASN A 153 1.14 12.06 10.09
CA ASN A 153 1.95 11.85 11.30
C ASN A 153 3.45 11.86 11.01
N ALA A 154 3.88 11.31 9.87
CA ALA A 154 5.29 11.39 9.47
C ALA A 154 5.77 12.84 9.38
N PHE A 155 4.97 13.74 8.80
CA PHE A 155 5.27 15.18 8.74
C PHE A 155 5.31 15.83 10.13
N ASN A 156 4.33 15.54 10.98
CA ASN A 156 4.29 16.08 12.32
C ASN A 156 5.49 15.63 13.17
N ILE A 157 5.88 14.37 13.03
CA ILE A 157 7.05 13.80 13.72
C ILE A 157 8.33 14.41 13.16
N ALA A 158 8.49 14.48 11.85
CA ALA A 158 9.65 15.09 11.21
C ALA A 158 9.81 16.55 11.66
N LYS A 159 8.72 17.33 11.71
CA LYS A 159 8.73 18.70 12.24
C LYS A 159 9.14 18.74 13.70
N LYS A 160 8.56 17.89 14.56
CA LYS A 160 8.88 17.82 16.01
C LYS A 160 10.36 17.56 16.25
N TYR A 161 10.95 16.64 15.50
CA TYR A 161 12.36 16.26 15.65
C TYR A 161 13.32 17.06 14.75
N LYS A 162 12.80 18.08 14.02
CA LYS A 162 13.57 18.90 13.07
C LYS A 162 14.28 18.07 12.00
N ILE A 163 13.62 17.01 11.52
CA ILE A 163 14.12 16.11 10.48
C ILE A 163 13.82 16.72 9.12
N PRO A 164 14.82 16.95 8.26
CA PRO A 164 14.62 17.66 6.98
C PRO A 164 14.05 16.78 5.88
N MET A 165 14.05 15.45 6.05
CA MET A 165 13.69 14.53 4.99
C MET A 165 12.84 13.36 5.49
N ILE A 166 11.83 12.98 4.69
CA ILE A 166 11.05 11.76 4.85
C ILE A 166 11.31 10.88 3.63
N VAL A 167 11.63 9.59 3.86
CA VAL A 167 11.83 8.62 2.79
C VAL A 167 10.78 7.52 2.89
N ILE A 168 10.00 7.33 1.83
CA ILE A 168 8.93 6.34 1.78
C ILE A 168 9.26 5.19 0.84
N GLY A 169 8.73 4.00 1.14
CA GLY A 169 8.96 2.76 0.41
C GLY A 169 7.76 2.32 -0.46
N TRP A 170 7.03 3.26 -1.06
CA TRP A 170 6.01 2.89 -2.04
C TRP A 170 6.67 2.64 -3.40
N GLY A 171 6.38 1.50 -4.01
CA GLY A 171 6.96 1.12 -5.29
C GLY A 171 6.01 1.36 -6.46
N PRO A 172 6.52 1.72 -7.63
CA PRO A 172 5.69 1.93 -8.83
C PRO A 172 5.01 0.64 -9.32
N ILE A 173 5.56 -0.53 -8.99
CA ILE A 173 4.98 -1.84 -9.32
C ILE A 173 3.70 -2.11 -8.49
N GLU A 174 3.56 -1.47 -7.33
CA GLU A 174 2.41 -1.65 -6.45
C GLU A 174 1.19 -0.83 -6.83
N ASP A 175 1.28 -0.04 -7.89
CA ASP A 175 0.15 0.73 -8.40
C ASP A 175 -1.00 -0.18 -8.81
N THR A 176 -2.20 0.20 -8.40
CA THR A 176 -3.44 -0.51 -8.68
C THR A 176 -4.42 0.40 -9.43
N PRO A 177 -4.14 0.77 -10.69
CA PRO A 177 -4.92 1.75 -11.45
C PRO A 177 -6.39 1.37 -11.61
N PHE A 178 -6.71 0.08 -11.60
CA PHE A 178 -8.09 -0.40 -11.68
C PHE A 178 -8.98 0.14 -10.54
N LYS A 179 -8.42 0.40 -9.37
CA LYS A 179 -9.17 0.98 -8.23
C LYS A 179 -9.64 2.39 -8.55
N GLU A 180 -8.81 3.16 -9.25
CA GLU A 180 -9.17 4.50 -9.70
C GLU A 180 -10.23 4.46 -10.81
N GLU A 181 -10.08 3.52 -11.76
CA GLU A 181 -11.07 3.35 -12.83
C GLU A 181 -12.45 3.02 -12.26
N TYR A 182 -12.54 2.10 -11.32
CA TYR A 182 -13.81 1.82 -10.64
C TYR A 182 -14.31 2.99 -9.79
N LEU A 183 -13.41 3.75 -9.16
CA LEU A 183 -13.81 4.91 -8.35
C LEU A 183 -14.29 6.08 -9.21
N LYS A 184 -13.71 6.30 -10.39
CA LYS A 184 -14.22 7.28 -11.38
C LYS A 184 -15.68 7.01 -11.72
N SER A 185 -16.06 5.72 -11.85
CA SER A 185 -17.42 5.33 -12.22
C SER A 185 -17.86 6.09 -13.51
N ASN A 186 -18.92 6.89 -13.45
CA ASN A 186 -19.42 7.71 -14.56
C ASN A 186 -18.89 9.16 -14.54
N SER A 187 -17.77 9.40 -13.89
CA SER A 187 -17.12 10.71 -13.79
C SER A 187 -15.79 10.73 -14.55
N SER A 188 -15.40 11.89 -15.05
CA SER A 188 -14.10 12.11 -15.69
C SER A 188 -12.93 12.14 -14.67
N SER A 189 -13.22 12.18 -13.38
CA SER A 189 -12.20 12.27 -12.33
C SER A 189 -12.48 11.38 -11.13
N VAL A 190 -11.43 10.95 -10.45
CA VAL A 190 -11.50 10.17 -9.19
C VAL A 190 -12.31 10.91 -8.13
N LYS A 191 -12.05 12.21 -7.95
CA LYS A 191 -12.79 13.04 -6.96
C LYS A 191 -14.26 13.18 -7.31
N GLY A 192 -14.58 13.38 -8.58
CA GLY A 192 -15.97 13.45 -9.07
C GLY A 192 -16.68 12.11 -8.84
N GLY A 193 -16.05 11.00 -9.19
CA GLY A 193 -16.61 9.66 -8.97
C GLY A 193 -16.82 9.35 -7.48
N LEU A 194 -15.87 9.71 -6.63
CA LEU A 194 -16.02 9.58 -5.18
C LEU A 194 -17.22 10.38 -4.67
N LEU A 195 -17.35 11.64 -5.07
CA LEU A 195 -18.46 12.48 -4.67
C LEU A 195 -19.81 11.90 -5.11
N LEU A 196 -19.93 11.45 -6.36
CA LEU A 196 -21.15 10.82 -6.89
C LEU A 196 -21.51 9.56 -6.09
N ASN A 197 -20.54 8.70 -5.76
CA ASN A 197 -20.79 7.52 -4.95
C ASN A 197 -21.21 7.87 -3.51
N LEU A 198 -20.63 8.90 -2.90
CA LEU A 198 -21.03 9.39 -1.58
C LEU A 198 -22.45 9.96 -1.58
N LEU A 199 -22.85 10.68 -2.62
CA LEU A 199 -24.23 11.16 -2.79
C LEU A 199 -25.21 9.99 -2.96
N LYS A 200 -24.84 8.96 -3.72
CA LYS A 200 -25.67 7.74 -3.92
C LYS A 200 -25.79 6.90 -2.66
N ASN A 201 -24.78 6.92 -1.76
CA ASN A 201 -24.78 6.21 -0.50
C ASN A 201 -24.16 7.06 0.63
N PRO A 202 -24.93 7.97 1.24
CA PRO A 202 -24.45 8.83 2.30
C PRO A 202 -24.08 8.08 3.59
N SER A 203 -24.37 6.76 3.66
CA SER A 203 -23.98 5.94 4.81
C SER A 203 -22.47 5.85 5.03
N TYR A 204 -21.65 6.15 4.00
CA TYR A 204 -20.20 6.26 4.13
C TYR A 204 -19.75 7.44 4.99
N ILE A 205 -20.59 8.48 5.14
CA ILE A 205 -20.28 9.65 5.95
C ILE A 205 -21.16 9.62 7.19
N ARG A 206 -20.54 9.41 8.34
CA ARG A 206 -21.19 9.43 9.65
C ARG A 206 -20.40 10.33 10.60
N PRO A 207 -21.00 10.85 11.68
CA PRO A 207 -20.28 11.67 12.65
C PRO A 207 -18.97 11.02 13.15
N GLY A 208 -18.93 9.67 13.14
CA GLY A 208 -17.76 8.90 13.59
C GLY A 208 -16.55 8.93 12.65
N ASN A 209 -16.75 9.15 11.35
CA ASN A 209 -15.65 9.13 10.33
C ASN A 209 -15.67 10.36 9.41
N MET A 210 -16.65 11.26 9.54
CA MET A 210 -16.85 12.38 8.62
C MET A 210 -15.59 13.22 8.40
N PHE A 211 -14.89 13.60 9.48
CA PHE A 211 -13.66 14.38 9.36
C PHE A 211 -12.54 13.61 8.64
N ALA A 212 -12.46 12.28 8.83
CA ALA A 212 -11.49 11.46 8.12
C ALA A 212 -11.83 11.39 6.62
N CYS A 213 -13.10 11.20 6.26
CA CYS A 213 -13.57 11.19 4.86
C CYS A 213 -13.32 12.53 4.17
N ILE A 214 -13.69 13.66 4.80
CA ILE A 214 -13.47 15.01 4.27
C ILE A 214 -11.98 15.25 4.08
N ARG A 215 -11.17 14.95 5.08
CA ARG A 215 -9.73 15.11 5.02
C ARG A 215 -9.12 14.29 3.88
N ASP A 216 -9.48 13.01 3.76
CA ASP A 216 -8.97 12.15 2.69
C ASP A 216 -9.42 12.63 1.31
N TYR A 217 -10.63 13.16 1.18
CA TYR A 217 -11.12 13.76 -0.07
C TYR A 217 -10.25 14.94 -0.52
N PHE A 218 -9.90 15.84 0.40
CA PHE A 218 -9.09 17.02 0.07
C PHE A 218 -7.59 16.73 -0.01
N HIS A 219 -7.07 15.79 0.81
CA HIS A 219 -5.65 15.52 0.94
C HIS A 219 -5.23 14.17 0.31
N ASN A 220 -6.06 13.60 -0.55
CA ASN A 220 -5.68 12.38 -1.25
C ASN A 220 -4.73 12.70 -2.42
N TYR A 221 -3.52 13.13 -2.06
CA TYR A 221 -2.44 13.32 -3.02
C TYR A 221 -1.86 11.96 -3.37
N GLN A 222 -1.92 11.60 -4.64
CA GLN A 222 -1.49 10.29 -5.12
C GLN A 222 0.02 10.23 -5.36
N HIS A 223 0.64 11.39 -5.66
CA HIS A 223 2.03 11.44 -6.06
C HIS A 223 2.90 12.18 -5.03
N VAL A 224 4.12 11.66 -4.84
CA VAL A 224 5.16 12.29 -4.00
C VAL A 224 5.45 13.75 -4.44
N LYS A 225 5.30 14.02 -5.75
CA LYS A 225 5.46 15.36 -6.31
C LYS A 225 4.48 16.36 -5.71
N ASP A 226 3.22 15.98 -5.55
CA ASP A 226 2.16 16.84 -4.98
C ASP A 226 2.46 17.15 -3.51
N TRP A 227 2.88 16.13 -2.75
CA TRP A 227 3.32 16.31 -1.37
C TRP A 227 4.52 17.24 -1.25
N ASN A 228 5.50 17.15 -2.14
CA ASN A 228 6.66 18.03 -2.14
C ASN A 228 6.30 19.49 -2.44
N ILE A 229 5.29 19.75 -3.27
CA ILE A 229 4.79 21.11 -3.51
C ILE A 229 4.24 21.70 -2.20
N ILE A 230 3.40 20.93 -1.49
CA ILE A 230 2.82 21.35 -0.21
C ILE A 230 3.90 21.56 0.85
N LEU A 231 4.86 20.63 0.94
CA LEU A 231 5.97 20.76 1.87
C LEU A 231 6.80 22.00 1.63
N LYS A 232 7.08 22.32 0.36
CA LYS A 232 7.80 23.54 -0.01
C LYS A 232 7.07 24.80 0.46
N MET A 233 5.74 24.79 0.42
CA MET A 233 4.91 25.92 0.88
C MET A 233 4.81 26.02 2.42
N LEU A 234 4.58 24.88 3.09
CA LEU A 234 4.28 24.85 4.53
C LEU A 234 5.53 24.62 5.40
N HIS A 235 6.52 23.95 4.87
CA HIS A 235 7.76 23.55 5.55
C HIS A 235 8.95 23.66 4.61
N PRO A 236 9.40 24.88 4.27
CA PRO A 236 10.57 25.09 3.42
C PRO A 236 11.78 24.38 4.03
N GLY A 237 12.47 23.57 3.20
CA GLY A 237 13.60 22.74 3.64
C GLY A 237 13.26 21.30 4.01
N MET A 238 11.98 20.92 4.12
CA MET A 238 11.57 19.51 4.27
C MET A 238 11.32 18.87 2.89
N ARG A 239 11.74 17.62 2.73
CA ARG A 239 11.61 16.86 1.49
C ARG A 239 10.97 15.49 1.73
N LEU A 240 10.13 15.06 0.79
CA LEU A 240 9.64 13.69 0.68
C LEU A 240 10.32 13.01 -0.51
N ILE A 241 10.94 11.85 -0.27
CA ILE A 241 11.60 11.04 -1.31
C ILE A 241 10.90 9.70 -1.39
N GLN A 242 10.59 9.26 -2.59
CA GLN A 242 10.17 7.90 -2.89
C GLN A 242 11.39 7.07 -3.25
N PHE A 243 11.75 6.12 -2.41
CA PHE A 243 12.99 5.35 -2.55
C PHE A 243 13.04 4.54 -3.86
N TYR A 244 11.91 3.93 -4.23
CA TYR A 244 11.82 3.10 -5.43
C TYR A 244 11.68 3.88 -6.74
N ASP A 245 11.74 5.21 -6.73
CA ASP A 245 12.01 5.97 -7.95
C ASP A 245 13.49 5.85 -8.37
N TYR A 246 14.38 5.52 -7.43
CA TYR A 246 15.81 5.44 -7.63
C TYR A 246 16.35 4.02 -7.73
N ILE A 247 15.79 3.10 -6.96
CA ILE A 247 16.29 1.73 -6.80
C ILE A 247 15.27 0.74 -7.35
N SER A 248 15.75 -0.20 -8.15
CA SER A 248 14.93 -1.26 -8.73
C SER A 248 14.18 -2.04 -7.64
N HIS A 249 12.87 -2.19 -7.85
CA HIS A 249 11.99 -2.93 -6.96
C HIS A 249 11.90 -4.39 -7.41
N ASN A 250 12.66 -5.26 -6.75
CA ASN A 250 12.57 -6.71 -6.94
C ASN A 250 12.12 -7.37 -5.63
N PRO A 251 10.85 -7.74 -5.51
CA PRO A 251 10.26 -8.21 -4.26
C PRO A 251 10.92 -9.44 -3.65
N ASP A 252 11.30 -10.42 -4.47
CA ASP A 252 11.87 -11.68 -3.99
C ASP A 252 13.30 -11.47 -3.48
N LYS A 253 14.09 -10.66 -4.19
CA LYS A 253 15.43 -10.26 -3.74
C LYS A 253 15.38 -9.47 -2.44
N ILE A 254 14.44 -8.52 -2.34
CA ILE A 254 14.22 -7.73 -1.13
C ILE A 254 13.89 -8.65 0.05
N GLN A 255 12.96 -9.58 -0.14
CA GLN A 255 12.57 -10.54 0.88
C GLN A 255 13.75 -11.39 1.36
N SER A 256 14.51 -11.98 0.42
CA SER A 256 15.68 -12.79 0.75
C SER A 256 16.74 -12.03 1.56
N ILE A 257 17.00 -10.77 1.21
CA ILE A 257 17.93 -9.92 1.96
C ILE A 257 17.42 -9.69 3.38
N LEU A 258 16.15 -9.34 3.55
CA LEU A 258 15.58 -9.02 4.86
C LEU A 258 15.48 -10.24 5.78
N GLU A 259 15.14 -11.41 5.24
CA GLU A 259 15.13 -12.67 6.00
C GLU A 259 16.53 -12.96 6.57
N LYS A 260 17.57 -12.79 5.75
CA LYS A 260 18.96 -13.07 6.10
C LYS A 260 19.55 -12.03 7.08
N GLU A 261 19.37 -10.76 6.77
CA GLU A 261 20.12 -9.67 7.41
C GLU A 261 19.47 -9.15 8.70
N VAL A 262 18.14 -9.24 8.79
CA VAL A 262 17.39 -8.66 9.92
C VAL A 262 16.33 -9.60 10.51
N GLY A 263 16.27 -10.85 10.03
CA GLY A 263 15.32 -11.85 10.54
C GLY A 263 13.87 -11.50 10.28
N TRP A 264 13.59 -10.77 9.19
CA TRP A 264 12.24 -10.43 8.77
C TRP A 264 11.43 -11.70 8.46
N LYS A 265 10.16 -11.71 8.85
CA LYS A 265 9.29 -12.87 8.71
C LYS A 265 8.02 -12.51 7.93
N VAL A 266 7.47 -13.49 7.23
CA VAL A 266 6.19 -13.41 6.54
C VAL A 266 5.39 -14.69 6.83
N PRO A 267 4.04 -14.62 6.98
CA PRO A 267 3.23 -15.81 7.23
C PRO A 267 3.28 -16.80 6.07
N ASP A 268 3.27 -16.28 4.84
CA ASP A 268 3.30 -17.07 3.62
C ASP A 268 4.18 -16.38 2.55
N LYS A 269 5.27 -17.04 2.15
CA LYS A 269 6.22 -16.50 1.16
C LYS A 269 5.59 -16.30 -0.23
N LYS A 270 4.61 -17.12 -0.60
CA LYS A 270 3.89 -16.99 -1.88
C LYS A 270 2.84 -15.87 -1.87
N ASP A 271 2.39 -15.43 -0.67
CA ASP A 271 1.45 -14.31 -0.46
C ASP A 271 2.10 -13.17 0.35
N SER A 272 3.28 -12.76 -0.05
CA SER A 272 4.06 -11.75 0.68
C SER A 272 3.71 -10.30 0.33
N TRP A 273 2.74 -10.05 -0.55
CA TRP A 273 2.35 -8.70 -0.94
C TRP A 273 1.16 -8.17 -0.15
N GLN A 274 1.37 -7.03 0.53
CA GLN A 274 0.34 -6.35 1.35
C GLN A 274 -0.34 -7.25 2.41
N TRP A 275 0.36 -8.26 2.92
CA TRP A 275 -0.12 -9.16 3.98
C TRP A 275 -0.16 -8.48 5.35
N ASP A 276 0.58 -7.42 5.50
CA ASP A 276 0.78 -6.67 6.75
C ASP A 276 -0.49 -5.98 7.27
N CYS A 277 -1.54 -5.81 6.45
CA CYS A 277 -2.79 -5.20 6.84
C CYS A 277 -4.00 -6.12 6.59
N LYS A 278 -4.75 -6.44 7.66
CA LYS A 278 -5.93 -7.32 7.60
C LYS A 278 -7.09 -6.78 6.76
N ILE A 279 -7.16 -5.47 6.47
CA ILE A 279 -8.13 -4.89 5.54
C ILE A 279 -8.01 -5.50 4.13
N LYS A 280 -6.82 -5.99 3.77
CA LYS A 280 -6.59 -6.67 2.50
C LYS A 280 -7.51 -7.89 2.31
N LEU A 281 -7.84 -8.62 3.38
CA LEU A 281 -8.76 -9.76 3.32
C LEU A 281 -10.13 -9.31 2.81
N LEU A 282 -10.69 -8.23 3.36
CA LEU A 282 -11.96 -7.65 2.92
C LEU A 282 -11.88 -7.13 1.48
N GLN A 283 -10.82 -6.42 1.12
CA GLN A 283 -10.66 -5.91 -0.25
C GLN A 283 -10.60 -7.04 -1.26
N ASN A 284 -9.81 -8.09 -1.00
CA ASN A 284 -9.70 -9.24 -1.88
C ASN A 284 -11.02 -10.01 -1.99
N TYR A 285 -11.76 -10.16 -0.88
CA TYR A 285 -13.08 -10.78 -0.90
C TYR A 285 -14.03 -10.02 -1.86
N PHE A 286 -14.17 -8.71 -1.69
CA PHE A 286 -15.10 -7.92 -2.51
C PHE A 286 -14.67 -7.88 -3.98
N TYR A 287 -13.41 -7.66 -4.28
CA TYR A 287 -12.94 -7.70 -5.67
C TYR A 287 -13.10 -9.10 -6.27
N GLY A 288 -12.78 -10.16 -5.54
CA GLY A 288 -12.98 -11.54 -6.01
C GLY A 288 -14.44 -11.85 -6.31
N LYS A 289 -15.36 -11.44 -5.42
CA LYS A 289 -16.80 -11.67 -5.54
C LYS A 289 -17.44 -10.83 -6.65
N ASP A 290 -17.14 -9.53 -6.69
CA ASP A 290 -17.90 -8.59 -7.53
C ASP A 290 -17.33 -8.44 -8.94
N VAL A 291 -16.00 -8.63 -9.11
CA VAL A 291 -15.34 -8.45 -10.41
C VAL A 291 -14.44 -9.62 -10.83
N ASN A 292 -14.45 -10.69 -10.06
CA ASN A 292 -13.77 -11.97 -10.36
C ASN A 292 -12.25 -11.85 -10.59
N PHE A 293 -11.59 -10.82 -10.01
CA PHE A 293 -10.14 -10.70 -9.89
C PHE A 293 -9.78 -9.90 -8.64
N THR A 294 -8.50 -9.86 -8.28
CA THR A 294 -8.02 -9.13 -7.10
C THR A 294 -6.88 -8.17 -7.46
N ALA A 295 -6.49 -7.33 -6.51
CA ALA A 295 -5.31 -6.48 -6.69
C ALA A 295 -4.03 -7.30 -6.94
N THR A 296 -3.98 -8.56 -6.50
CA THR A 296 -2.86 -9.47 -6.74
C THR A 296 -2.70 -9.83 -8.22
N ASP A 297 -3.82 -9.97 -8.98
CA ASP A 297 -3.76 -10.18 -10.44
C ASP A 297 -3.01 -9.02 -11.13
N GLY A 298 -3.32 -7.77 -10.74
CA GLY A 298 -2.65 -6.57 -11.26
C GLY A 298 -1.17 -6.52 -10.88
N TYR A 299 -0.85 -6.78 -9.61
CA TYR A 299 0.51 -6.78 -9.08
C TYR A 299 1.40 -7.84 -9.74
N LEU A 300 0.97 -9.10 -9.80
CA LEU A 300 1.72 -10.17 -10.47
C LEU A 300 1.89 -9.87 -11.98
N SER A 301 0.88 -9.32 -12.63
CA SER A 301 0.98 -8.90 -14.04
C SER A 301 2.01 -7.78 -14.22
N ALA A 302 2.11 -6.84 -13.28
CA ALA A 302 3.13 -5.80 -13.31
C ALA A 302 4.54 -6.37 -13.13
N LEU A 303 4.73 -7.34 -12.22
CA LEU A 303 6.00 -8.05 -12.05
C LEU A 303 6.44 -8.77 -13.33
N VAL A 304 5.49 -9.40 -14.05
CA VAL A 304 5.78 -10.06 -15.34
C VAL A 304 6.19 -9.02 -16.39
N ARG A 305 5.46 -7.91 -16.51
CA ARG A 305 5.79 -6.85 -17.47
C ARG A 305 7.17 -6.23 -17.22
N GLU A 306 7.55 -6.09 -15.94
CA GLU A 306 8.88 -5.62 -15.55
C GLU A 306 9.98 -6.67 -15.72
N GLY A 307 9.61 -7.95 -15.91
CA GLY A 307 10.56 -9.06 -16.03
C GLY A 307 11.14 -9.54 -14.70
N ASN A 308 10.46 -9.24 -13.59
CA ASN A 308 10.86 -9.71 -12.26
C ASN A 308 10.54 -11.19 -12.03
N ILE A 309 9.45 -11.68 -12.61
CA ILE A 309 9.02 -13.08 -12.58
C ILE A 309 8.54 -13.52 -13.98
N SER A 310 8.55 -14.83 -14.24
CA SER A 310 7.94 -15.37 -15.45
C SER A 310 6.41 -15.36 -15.38
N ARG A 311 5.75 -15.49 -16.55
CA ARG A 311 4.31 -15.64 -16.63
C ARG A 311 3.82 -16.89 -15.90
N ASP A 312 4.55 -18.00 -16.07
CA ASP A 312 4.18 -19.30 -15.47
C ASP A 312 4.28 -19.23 -13.95
N GLU A 313 5.33 -18.61 -13.43
CA GLU A 313 5.46 -18.35 -11.99
C GLU A 313 4.32 -17.45 -11.44
N ALA A 314 3.93 -16.41 -12.20
CA ALA A 314 2.80 -15.57 -11.80
C ALA A 314 1.48 -16.36 -11.77
N LEU A 315 1.26 -17.27 -12.73
CA LEU A 315 0.10 -18.16 -12.74
C LEU A 315 0.14 -19.17 -11.59
N GLU A 316 1.31 -19.75 -11.30
CA GLU A 316 1.47 -20.66 -10.15
C GLU A 316 1.11 -19.94 -8.84
N ARG A 317 1.68 -18.77 -8.60
CA ARG A 317 1.37 -17.96 -7.40
C ARG A 317 -0.13 -17.62 -7.32
N LEU A 318 -0.73 -17.23 -8.43
CA LEU A 318 -2.16 -16.90 -8.47
C LEU A 318 -3.05 -18.12 -8.19
N ASN A 319 -2.70 -19.29 -8.76
CA ASN A 319 -3.44 -20.54 -8.52
C ASN A 319 -3.30 -20.99 -7.06
N TYR A 320 -2.10 -20.90 -6.49
CA TYR A 320 -1.87 -21.15 -5.07
C TYR A 320 -2.80 -20.29 -4.18
N LEU A 321 -2.90 -18.99 -4.48
CA LEU A 321 -3.76 -18.07 -3.72
C LEU A 321 -5.24 -18.41 -3.87
N LYS A 322 -5.68 -18.92 -5.03
CA LYS A 322 -7.05 -19.36 -5.28
C LYS A 322 -7.39 -20.67 -4.56
N GLN A 323 -6.46 -21.60 -4.47
CA GLN A 323 -6.66 -22.86 -3.75
C GLN A 323 -6.80 -22.66 -2.23
N ASN A 324 -6.22 -21.59 -1.69
CA ASN A 324 -6.29 -21.26 -0.26
C ASN A 324 -7.50 -20.36 0.11
N VAL A 325 -8.57 -20.38 -0.68
CA VAL A 325 -9.76 -19.52 -0.45
C VAL A 325 -10.43 -19.83 0.90
N GLU A 326 -10.60 -21.12 1.25
CA GLU A 326 -11.23 -21.52 2.51
C GLU A 326 -10.44 -21.00 3.72
N GLY A 327 -9.12 -21.18 3.76
CA GLY A 327 -8.29 -20.65 4.83
C GLY A 327 -8.31 -19.13 4.93
N LYS A 328 -8.52 -18.41 3.81
CA LYS A 328 -8.69 -16.95 3.79
C LYS A 328 -10.05 -16.52 4.29
N GLN A 329 -11.08 -17.32 4.08
CA GLN A 329 -12.41 -17.07 4.63
C GLN A 329 -12.42 -17.21 6.15
N ASP A 330 -11.76 -18.24 6.69
CA ASP A 330 -11.59 -18.41 8.12
C ASP A 330 -10.81 -17.23 8.75
N GLN A 331 -9.72 -16.79 8.13
CA GLN A 331 -8.98 -15.61 8.55
C GLN A 331 -9.84 -14.33 8.51
N LEU A 332 -10.73 -14.21 7.52
CA LEU A 332 -11.66 -13.09 7.42
C LEU A 332 -12.70 -13.12 8.55
N HIS A 333 -13.25 -14.29 8.85
CA HIS A 333 -14.20 -14.47 9.97
C HIS A 333 -13.52 -14.18 11.32
N GLU A 334 -12.29 -14.67 11.53
CA GLU A 334 -11.50 -14.38 12.71
C GLU A 334 -11.24 -12.87 12.84
N PHE A 335 -10.84 -12.23 11.75
CA PHE A 335 -10.63 -10.79 11.72
C PHE A 335 -11.91 -10.01 12.09
N LEU A 336 -13.07 -10.40 11.58
CA LEU A 336 -14.34 -9.75 11.94
C LEU A 336 -14.65 -9.89 13.43
N ARG A 337 -14.39 -11.05 14.05
CA ARG A 337 -14.53 -11.25 15.50
C ARG A 337 -13.57 -10.35 16.30
N GLU A 338 -12.29 -10.27 15.91
CA GLU A 338 -11.29 -9.42 16.58
C GLU A 338 -11.67 -7.93 16.62
N ILE A 339 -12.48 -7.48 15.70
CA ILE A 339 -12.91 -6.07 15.62
C ILE A 339 -14.37 -5.87 16.06
N ASN A 340 -14.98 -6.87 16.67
CA ASN A 340 -16.36 -6.91 17.16
C ASN A 340 -17.39 -6.63 16.05
N LEU A 341 -17.26 -7.32 14.93
CA LEU A 341 -18.16 -7.28 13.77
C LEU A 341 -18.60 -8.70 13.35
N GLU A 342 -18.71 -9.63 14.29
CA GLU A 342 -19.19 -11.00 14.06
C GLU A 342 -20.61 -11.04 13.51
N ASP A 343 -21.42 -10.02 13.79
CA ASP A 343 -22.76 -9.83 13.23
C ASP A 343 -22.76 -9.73 11.69
N LEU A 344 -21.62 -9.41 11.10
CA LEU A 344 -21.46 -9.30 9.65
C LEU A 344 -20.97 -10.59 8.96
N ILE A 345 -20.53 -11.60 9.71
CA ILE A 345 -20.01 -12.87 9.16
C ILE A 345 -20.95 -13.51 8.13
N PRO A 346 -22.29 -13.53 8.33
CA PRO A 346 -23.20 -14.11 7.33
C PRO A 346 -23.16 -13.47 5.93
N HIS A 347 -22.63 -12.26 5.81
CA HIS A 347 -22.45 -11.60 4.50
C HIS A 347 -21.23 -12.10 3.71
N PHE A 348 -20.39 -12.93 4.35
CA PHE A 348 -19.10 -13.43 3.82
C PHE A 348 -19.07 -14.96 3.66
N SER A 349 -20.23 -15.57 3.57
CA SER A 349 -20.41 -17.00 3.27
C SER A 349 -20.45 -17.25 1.76
#